data_ed69ebf3ce4c698b8d851e5f6557b2e1
#
_entry.id   ed69ebf3ce4c698b8d851e5f6557b2e1
#
_cell.length_a   1.000
_cell.length_b   1.000
_cell.length_c   1.000
_cell.angle_alpha   90.00
_cell.angle_beta   90.00
_cell.angle_gamma   90.00
#
_symmetry.space_group_name_H-M   'P 1'
#
loop_
_entity.id
_entity.type
_entity.pdbx_description
1 polymer ?
#
loop_
_entity_poly.entity_id
_entity_poly.type
_entity_poly.pdbx_seq_one_letter_code
_entity_poly.pdbx_strand_id
1 'polypeptide(L)'
;VHAGMELIGTWVVANRMEDLSALFRQEGWLQAFPKGLIDLISYKGGIWSVPVNIHRSNVMWYLPAKLKEWGVNPPRTWDEFLATCQTLKQKGLEAPLALGENWTQQHLWESVALAVLGPDDWNNLWNGKLKFTDPKAVRAWEVFGRVLDCANKDAAGLSWQQAVDRVVQGKAAFNVMGDWAAGYMTTTLKLKPGTDFAWAPSPGTQGVFMMLSDSFGLPKGAKNRQNAINWLRLVGSKEGQDTFNPLKGSIAARLDSDPSKYNAYGQSAMRDWRSNRIVGSLVHGAVAPESFMSQFGTV
;
A
#
# COMPACT_ATOMS: atom_id res chain seq x y z
N VAL A 1 -10.98 8.53 -2.65
CA VAL A 1 -9.70 9.09 -3.17
C VAL A 1 -8.57 8.76 -2.21
N HIS A 2 -7.35 8.72 -2.70
CA HIS A 2 -6.17 8.57 -1.84
C HIS A 2 -5.66 9.95 -1.41
N ALA A 3 -5.18 10.02 -0.16
CA ALA A 3 -4.52 11.23 0.34
C ALA A 3 -3.22 11.50 -0.41
N GLY A 4 -2.93 12.75 -0.70
CA GLY A 4 -1.75 13.16 -1.44
C GLY A 4 -2.07 13.72 -2.82
N MET A 5 -1.24 13.44 -3.81
CA MET A 5 -1.31 14.06 -5.13
C MET A 5 -2.52 13.64 -5.97
N GLU A 6 -3.08 12.45 -5.76
CA GLU A 6 -4.36 12.09 -6.39
C GLU A 6 -5.47 13.05 -5.96
N LEU A 7 -5.64 13.28 -4.65
CA LEU A 7 -6.63 14.21 -4.12
C LEU A 7 -6.35 15.64 -4.58
N ILE A 8 -5.15 16.14 -4.30
CA ILE A 8 -4.80 17.56 -4.50
C ILE A 8 -4.62 17.86 -5.99
N GLY A 9 -3.78 17.08 -6.68
CA GLY A 9 -3.39 17.33 -8.07
C GLY A 9 -4.48 17.02 -9.09
N THR A 10 -5.50 16.25 -8.71
CA THR A 10 -6.60 15.88 -9.61
C THR A 10 -7.89 16.62 -9.27
N TRP A 11 -8.35 16.53 -8.02
CA TRP A 11 -9.70 16.97 -7.64
C TRP A 11 -9.75 18.36 -7.04
N VAL A 12 -8.79 18.72 -6.17
CA VAL A 12 -8.76 20.02 -5.50
C VAL A 12 -8.38 21.12 -6.49
N VAL A 13 -7.32 20.93 -7.29
CA VAL A 13 -6.90 21.92 -8.30
C VAL A 13 -7.96 22.11 -9.38
N ALA A 14 -8.80 21.11 -9.66
CA ALA A 14 -9.95 21.19 -10.56
C ALA A 14 -11.19 21.86 -9.91
N ASN A 15 -11.06 22.36 -8.68
CA ASN A 15 -12.13 23.03 -7.93
C ASN A 15 -13.40 22.15 -7.73
N ARG A 16 -13.23 20.83 -7.56
CA ARG A 16 -14.32 19.87 -7.43
C ARG A 16 -14.69 19.54 -6.00
N MET A 17 -13.88 19.92 -5.00
CA MET A 17 -14.03 19.55 -3.60
C MET A 17 -14.41 20.76 -2.74
N GLU A 18 -15.07 20.50 -1.61
CA GLU A 18 -15.31 21.47 -0.56
C GLU A 18 -14.19 21.44 0.48
N ASP A 19 -13.85 22.62 1.05
CA ASP A 19 -12.91 22.74 2.16
C ASP A 19 -13.54 22.19 3.45
N LEU A 20 -12.86 21.27 4.10
CA LEU A 20 -13.27 20.61 5.33
C LEU A 20 -12.59 21.17 6.59
N SER A 21 -11.86 22.29 6.49
CA SER A 21 -11.10 22.87 7.61
C SER A 21 -11.99 23.19 8.82
N ALA A 22 -13.22 23.66 8.58
CA ALA A 22 -14.18 23.91 9.65
C ALA A 22 -14.58 22.61 10.38
N LEU A 23 -14.83 21.54 9.62
CA LEU A 23 -15.15 20.21 10.17
C LEU A 23 -13.98 19.67 11.00
N PHE A 24 -12.74 19.78 10.52
CA PHE A 24 -11.54 19.36 11.25
C PHE A 24 -11.37 20.08 12.59
N ARG A 25 -11.64 21.38 12.64
CA ARG A 25 -11.62 22.15 13.90
C ARG A 25 -12.74 21.73 14.84
N GLN A 26 -13.95 21.55 14.31
CA GLN A 26 -15.13 21.17 15.09
C GLN A 26 -14.98 19.80 15.74
N GLU A 27 -14.41 18.83 15.02
CA GLU A 27 -14.21 17.45 15.49
C GLU A 27 -12.87 17.24 16.23
N GLY A 28 -12.01 18.27 16.36
CA GLY A 28 -10.71 18.18 17.01
C GLY A 28 -9.69 17.31 16.26
N TRP A 29 -9.85 17.14 14.96
CA TRP A 29 -9.04 16.21 14.17
C TRP A 29 -7.63 16.68 13.87
N LEU A 30 -7.34 17.98 14.01
CA LEU A 30 -5.97 18.49 13.85
C LEU A 30 -4.97 17.89 14.86
N GLN A 31 -5.46 17.45 16.03
CA GLN A 31 -4.67 16.78 17.06
C GLN A 31 -4.80 15.25 17.00
N ALA A 32 -5.88 14.76 16.39
CA ALA A 32 -6.17 13.33 16.33
C ALA A 32 -5.41 12.60 15.21
N PHE A 33 -5.09 13.28 14.12
CA PHE A 33 -4.33 12.72 12.99
C PHE A 33 -2.86 13.14 13.01
N PRO A 34 -1.93 12.31 12.51
CA PRO A 34 -0.52 12.67 12.36
C PRO A 34 -0.35 13.90 11.46
N LYS A 35 0.57 14.79 11.84
CA LYS A 35 0.84 16.01 11.05
C LYS A 35 1.17 15.71 9.59
N GLY A 36 2.02 14.71 9.32
CA GLY A 36 2.38 14.34 7.95
C GLY A 36 1.18 13.91 7.09
N LEU A 37 0.15 13.30 7.72
CA LEU A 37 -1.09 12.95 7.02
C LEU A 37 -1.97 14.18 6.79
N ILE A 38 -2.05 15.09 7.76
CA ILE A 38 -2.73 16.39 7.58
C ILE A 38 -2.08 17.17 6.43
N ASP A 39 -0.74 17.18 6.35
CA ASP A 39 -0.03 17.85 5.25
C ASP A 39 -0.40 17.27 3.87
N LEU A 40 -0.56 15.95 3.76
CA LEU A 40 -0.95 15.26 2.50
C LEU A 40 -2.36 15.62 2.00
N ILE A 41 -3.25 16.03 2.90
CA ILE A 41 -4.64 16.39 2.55
C ILE A 41 -4.87 17.90 2.55
N SER A 42 -3.81 18.68 2.76
CA SER A 42 -3.87 20.16 2.84
C SER A 42 -3.34 20.80 1.58
N TYR A 43 -3.99 21.87 1.14
CA TYR A 43 -3.57 22.67 0.00
C TYR A 43 -4.10 24.10 0.10
N LYS A 44 -3.23 25.11 -0.08
CA LYS A 44 -3.58 26.54 -0.03
C LYS A 44 -4.38 26.94 1.22
N GLY A 45 -4.00 26.38 2.38
CA GLY A 45 -4.63 26.67 3.67
C GLY A 45 -5.93 25.93 3.95
N GLY A 46 -6.45 25.15 3.01
CA GLY A 46 -7.62 24.29 3.19
C GLY A 46 -7.26 22.83 3.47
N ILE A 47 -8.20 22.07 4.01
CA ILE A 47 -8.14 20.63 4.25
C ILE A 47 -9.25 19.97 3.42
N TRP A 48 -8.93 18.93 2.62
CA TRP A 48 -9.78 18.54 1.51
C TRP A 48 -10.34 17.11 1.56
N SER A 49 -9.91 16.29 2.52
CA SER A 49 -10.49 14.97 2.74
C SER A 49 -10.30 14.51 4.19
N VAL A 50 -11.03 13.47 4.58
CA VAL A 50 -10.92 12.82 5.89
C VAL A 50 -10.26 11.47 5.69
N PRO A 51 -9.03 11.25 6.20
CA PRO A 51 -8.37 9.95 6.14
C PRO A 51 -9.10 8.92 7.00
N VAL A 52 -9.31 7.71 6.47
CA VAL A 52 -9.95 6.62 7.22
C VAL A 52 -8.95 5.59 7.71
N ASN A 53 -7.80 5.49 7.05
CA ASN A 53 -6.79 4.48 7.35
C ASN A 53 -5.38 4.91 6.93
N ILE A 54 -4.43 4.05 7.29
CA ILE A 54 -3.11 3.95 6.68
C ILE A 54 -2.91 2.51 6.24
N HIS A 55 -2.58 2.31 4.97
CA HIS A 55 -2.14 1.05 4.40
C HIS A 55 -0.63 1.03 4.21
N ARG A 56 -0.03 -0.15 4.31
CA ARG A 56 1.34 -0.43 3.90
C ARG A 56 1.34 -1.12 2.54
N SER A 57 2.00 -0.52 1.56
CA SER A 57 2.12 -1.05 0.20
C SER A 57 3.20 -2.13 0.07
N ASN A 58 4.37 -1.92 0.67
CA ASN A 58 5.57 -2.74 0.49
C ASN A 58 5.61 -3.99 1.38
N VAL A 59 4.66 -4.89 1.21
CA VAL A 59 4.56 -6.16 1.97
C VAL A 59 4.66 -7.35 1.03
N MET A 60 5.45 -8.35 1.42
CA MET A 60 5.53 -9.66 0.77
C MET A 60 4.82 -10.70 1.63
N TRP A 61 3.82 -11.37 1.06
CA TRP A 61 2.97 -12.39 1.69
C TRP A 61 3.43 -13.79 1.31
N TYR A 62 3.39 -14.72 2.26
CA TYR A 62 3.75 -16.12 2.07
C TYR A 62 3.12 -17.04 3.12
N LEU A 63 3.13 -18.35 2.86
CA LEU A 63 2.73 -19.36 3.82
C LEU A 63 3.96 -19.99 4.47
N PRO A 64 4.16 -19.87 5.80
CA PRO A 64 5.32 -20.43 6.50
C PRO A 64 5.46 -21.94 6.30
N ALA A 65 4.35 -22.67 6.31
CA ALA A 65 4.33 -24.13 6.12
C ALA A 65 4.86 -24.51 4.72
N LYS A 66 4.50 -23.76 3.68
CA LYS A 66 4.96 -24.02 2.32
C LYS A 66 6.44 -23.68 2.12
N LEU A 67 6.90 -22.57 2.68
CA LEU A 67 8.34 -22.25 2.63
C LEU A 67 9.18 -23.30 3.31
N LYS A 68 8.72 -23.81 4.47
CA LYS A 68 9.36 -24.93 5.17
C LYS A 68 9.37 -26.21 4.33
N GLU A 69 8.25 -26.57 3.71
CA GLU A 69 8.13 -27.72 2.80
C GLU A 69 9.13 -27.63 1.64
N TRP A 70 9.28 -26.44 1.06
CA TRP A 70 10.24 -26.20 -0.04
C TRP A 70 11.68 -25.98 0.42
N GLY A 71 11.94 -25.87 1.73
CA GLY A 71 13.27 -25.65 2.27
C GLY A 71 13.86 -24.29 1.95
N VAL A 72 13.02 -23.26 1.85
CA VAL A 72 13.45 -21.87 1.56
C VAL A 72 12.99 -20.92 2.66
N ASN A 73 13.69 -19.79 2.77
CA ASN A 73 13.35 -18.69 3.70
C ASN A 73 12.77 -17.50 2.94
N PRO A 74 12.03 -16.60 3.62
CA PRO A 74 11.62 -15.34 3.03
C PRO A 74 12.84 -14.52 2.60
N PRO A 75 12.98 -14.13 1.31
CA PRO A 75 14.13 -13.37 0.83
C PRO A 75 14.12 -11.95 1.38
N ARG A 76 15.30 -11.44 1.74
CA ARG A 76 15.47 -10.09 2.30
C ARG A 76 15.94 -9.06 1.27
N THR A 77 16.48 -9.50 0.15
CA THR A 77 16.92 -8.67 -0.98
C THR A 77 16.33 -9.22 -2.28
N TRP A 78 16.31 -8.42 -3.33
CA TRP A 78 15.85 -8.91 -4.63
C TRP A 78 16.81 -9.93 -5.25
N ASP A 79 18.10 -9.88 -4.93
CA ASP A 79 19.05 -10.92 -5.36
C ASP A 79 18.76 -12.26 -4.65
N GLU A 80 18.48 -12.25 -3.35
CA GLU A 80 18.01 -13.45 -2.63
C GLU A 80 16.67 -13.94 -3.17
N PHE A 81 15.75 -13.04 -3.53
CA PHE A 81 14.48 -13.39 -4.15
C PHE A 81 14.68 -14.13 -5.47
N LEU A 82 15.53 -13.62 -6.35
CA LEU A 82 15.83 -14.25 -7.65
C LEU A 82 16.49 -15.62 -7.48
N ALA A 83 17.40 -15.77 -6.52
CA ALA A 83 18.00 -17.07 -6.19
C ALA A 83 16.97 -18.05 -5.64
N THR A 84 16.08 -17.61 -4.75
CA THR A 84 14.97 -18.41 -4.21
C THR A 84 14.00 -18.81 -5.32
N CYS A 85 13.70 -17.90 -6.23
CA CYS A 85 12.87 -18.17 -7.40
C CYS A 85 13.44 -19.32 -8.27
N GLN A 86 14.73 -19.28 -8.55
CA GLN A 86 15.41 -20.35 -9.28
C GLN A 86 15.29 -21.71 -8.57
N THR A 87 15.56 -21.72 -7.26
CA THR A 87 15.42 -22.92 -6.42
C THR A 87 14.00 -23.48 -6.47
N LEU A 88 12.99 -22.64 -6.37
CA LEU A 88 11.58 -23.04 -6.41
C LEU A 88 11.17 -23.59 -7.79
N LYS A 89 11.65 -22.98 -8.88
CA LYS A 89 11.43 -23.49 -10.24
C LYS A 89 12.04 -24.89 -10.43
N GLN A 90 13.23 -25.13 -9.91
CA GLN A 90 13.85 -26.46 -9.93
C GLN A 90 13.06 -27.51 -9.13
N LYS A 91 12.30 -27.07 -8.14
CA LYS A 91 11.37 -27.92 -7.36
C LYS A 91 9.99 -28.10 -7.99
N GLY A 92 9.79 -27.55 -9.21
CA GLY A 92 8.55 -27.70 -9.97
C GLY A 92 7.52 -26.59 -9.76
N LEU A 93 7.85 -25.51 -9.02
CA LEU A 93 6.97 -24.35 -8.90
C LEU A 93 7.19 -23.42 -10.09
N GLU A 94 6.33 -23.50 -11.10
CA GLU A 94 6.49 -22.79 -12.38
C GLU A 94 6.57 -21.26 -12.20
N ALA A 95 5.71 -20.70 -11.34
CA ALA A 95 5.63 -19.27 -11.07
C ALA A 95 5.71 -18.98 -9.58
N PRO A 96 6.91 -18.83 -9.00
CA PRO A 96 7.10 -18.56 -7.58
C PRO A 96 6.45 -17.26 -7.07
N LEU A 97 6.29 -16.25 -7.95
CA LEU A 97 5.63 -14.97 -7.67
C LEU A 97 4.24 -14.93 -8.28
N ALA A 98 3.22 -14.71 -7.47
CA ALA A 98 1.87 -14.47 -7.97
C ALA A 98 1.67 -12.98 -8.27
N LEU A 99 1.20 -12.67 -9.48
CA LEU A 99 0.79 -11.34 -9.93
C LEU A 99 -0.61 -11.38 -10.53
N GLY A 100 -1.31 -10.26 -10.45
CA GLY A 100 -2.58 -10.01 -11.09
C GLY A 100 -2.51 -8.90 -12.16
N GLU A 101 -3.64 -8.30 -12.42
CA GLU A 101 -3.87 -7.23 -13.39
C GLU A 101 -2.87 -6.07 -13.30
N ASN A 102 -2.84 -5.22 -14.32
CA ASN A 102 -1.81 -4.19 -14.56
C ASN A 102 -1.40 -3.39 -13.31
N TRP A 103 -2.35 -2.87 -12.52
CA TRP A 103 -1.98 -2.07 -11.35
C TRP A 103 -1.18 -2.85 -10.30
N THR A 104 -1.33 -4.18 -10.22
CA THR A 104 -0.54 -5.02 -9.30
C THR A 104 0.91 -5.15 -9.77
N GLN A 105 1.15 -5.06 -11.08
CA GLN A 105 2.49 -5.03 -11.64
C GLN A 105 3.18 -3.70 -11.35
N GLN A 106 2.46 -2.58 -11.47
CA GLN A 106 2.95 -1.26 -11.04
C GLN A 106 3.26 -1.24 -9.54
N HIS A 107 2.42 -1.88 -8.73
CA HIS A 107 2.61 -2.04 -7.29
C HIS A 107 3.89 -2.83 -6.96
N LEU A 108 4.18 -3.90 -7.71
CA LEU A 108 5.45 -4.62 -7.60
C LEU A 108 6.62 -3.72 -8.00
N TRP A 109 6.47 -2.95 -9.12
CA TRP A 109 7.52 -2.04 -9.57
C TRP A 109 7.89 -1.02 -8.50
N GLU A 110 6.92 -0.38 -7.83
CA GLU A 110 7.23 0.60 -6.78
C GLU A 110 7.99 -0.01 -5.60
N SER A 111 7.72 -1.27 -5.25
CA SER A 111 8.47 -2.00 -4.23
C SER A 111 9.92 -2.31 -4.66
N VAL A 112 10.11 -2.69 -5.92
CA VAL A 112 11.45 -2.91 -6.50
C VAL A 112 12.23 -1.61 -6.59
N ALA A 113 11.60 -0.55 -7.10
CA ALA A 113 12.22 0.76 -7.25
C ALA A 113 12.61 1.37 -5.90
N LEU A 114 11.76 1.26 -4.89
CA LEU A 114 12.09 1.69 -3.52
C LEU A 114 13.33 0.96 -2.99
N ALA A 115 13.45 -0.34 -3.21
CA ALA A 115 14.60 -1.12 -2.75
C ALA A 115 15.90 -0.71 -3.46
N VAL A 116 15.84 -0.43 -4.77
CA VAL A 116 17.01 -0.03 -5.56
C VAL A 116 17.44 1.41 -5.27
N LEU A 117 16.49 2.32 -5.13
CA LEU A 117 16.73 3.74 -4.92
C LEU A 117 17.03 4.09 -3.46
N GLY A 118 16.39 3.39 -2.54
CA GLY A 118 16.27 3.81 -1.14
C GLY A 118 15.27 4.95 -0.94
N PRO A 119 14.90 5.25 0.30
CA PRO A 119 13.82 6.20 0.60
C PRO A 119 14.11 7.65 0.17
N ASP A 120 15.36 8.08 0.21
CA ASP A 120 15.71 9.46 -0.15
C ASP A 120 15.64 9.66 -1.67
N ASP A 121 16.23 8.77 -2.48
CA ASP A 121 16.18 8.84 -3.93
C ASP A 121 14.77 8.50 -4.47
N TRP A 122 13.99 7.66 -3.78
CA TRP A 122 12.57 7.51 -4.05
C TRP A 122 11.83 8.85 -3.96
N ASN A 123 12.01 9.58 -2.86
CA ASN A 123 11.41 10.91 -2.71
C ASN A 123 11.96 11.93 -3.73
N ASN A 124 13.25 11.85 -4.06
CA ASN A 124 13.88 12.71 -5.06
C ASN A 124 13.32 12.51 -6.47
N LEU A 125 12.89 11.30 -6.79
CA LEU A 125 12.24 11.00 -8.07
C LEU A 125 10.92 11.79 -8.24
N TRP A 126 10.12 11.89 -7.17
CA TRP A 126 8.81 12.54 -7.21
C TRP A 126 8.86 14.06 -7.03
N ASN A 127 9.91 14.58 -6.42
CA ASN A 127 10.12 16.03 -6.29
C ASN A 127 10.98 16.63 -7.43
N GLY A 128 11.35 15.82 -8.43
CA GLY A 128 12.09 16.25 -9.61
C GLY A 128 13.61 16.42 -9.42
N LYS A 129 14.16 16.04 -8.26
CA LYS A 129 15.61 16.09 -8.00
C LYS A 129 16.36 14.90 -8.61
N LEU A 130 15.71 13.75 -8.76
CA LEU A 130 16.22 12.59 -9.50
C LEU A 130 15.41 12.43 -10.78
N LYS A 131 16.08 12.13 -11.90
CA LYS A 131 15.42 11.91 -13.19
C LYS A 131 15.16 10.41 -13.40
N PHE A 132 14.10 10.06 -14.15
CA PHE A 132 13.85 8.69 -14.57
C PHE A 132 14.96 8.10 -15.47
N THR A 133 15.77 8.96 -16.09
CA THR A 133 16.94 8.58 -16.88
C THR A 133 18.22 8.41 -16.06
N ASP A 134 18.17 8.64 -14.75
CA ASP A 134 19.30 8.38 -13.86
C ASP A 134 19.64 6.89 -13.88
N PRO A 135 20.93 6.48 -13.88
CA PRO A 135 21.32 5.08 -13.87
C PRO A 135 20.69 4.24 -12.75
N LYS A 136 20.46 4.83 -11.58
CA LYS A 136 19.76 4.13 -10.49
C LYS A 136 18.29 3.84 -10.82
N ALA A 137 17.60 4.82 -11.44
CA ALA A 137 16.22 4.63 -11.87
C ALA A 137 16.12 3.59 -13.00
N VAL A 138 17.03 3.63 -13.96
CA VAL A 138 17.16 2.60 -15.02
C VAL A 138 17.41 1.23 -14.40
N ARG A 139 18.30 1.14 -13.40
CA ARG A 139 18.58 -0.12 -12.70
C ARG A 139 17.32 -0.70 -12.02
N ALA A 140 16.41 0.13 -11.52
CA ALA A 140 15.15 -0.35 -10.94
C ALA A 140 14.29 -1.11 -11.98
N TRP A 141 14.25 -0.64 -13.22
CA TRP A 141 13.56 -1.33 -14.33
C TRP A 141 14.24 -2.63 -14.72
N GLU A 142 15.56 -2.68 -14.74
CA GLU A 142 16.31 -3.91 -15.02
C GLU A 142 16.04 -5.00 -13.98
N VAL A 143 16.05 -4.62 -12.68
CA VAL A 143 15.73 -5.56 -11.60
C VAL A 143 14.26 -6.00 -11.69
N PHE A 144 13.34 -5.07 -11.95
CA PHE A 144 11.94 -5.39 -12.13
C PHE A 144 11.69 -6.39 -13.26
N GLY A 145 12.33 -6.20 -14.43
CA GLY A 145 12.23 -7.16 -15.53
C GLY A 145 12.65 -8.57 -15.13
N ARG A 146 13.76 -8.71 -14.40
CA ARG A 146 14.22 -10.01 -13.88
C ARG A 146 13.25 -10.62 -12.85
N VAL A 147 12.62 -9.79 -12.02
CA VAL A 147 11.61 -10.24 -11.03
C VAL A 147 10.34 -10.72 -11.74
N LEU A 148 9.94 -10.08 -12.84
CA LEU A 148 8.80 -10.51 -13.66
C LEU A 148 8.99 -11.91 -14.26
N ASP A 149 10.22 -12.35 -14.53
CA ASP A 149 10.51 -13.71 -14.99
C ASP A 149 10.10 -14.80 -13.99
N CYS A 150 9.87 -14.43 -12.73
CA CYS A 150 9.38 -15.30 -11.66
C CYS A 150 7.86 -15.35 -11.57
N ALA A 151 7.16 -14.47 -12.28
CA ALA A 151 5.72 -14.32 -12.17
C ALA A 151 4.94 -15.23 -13.14
N ASN A 152 3.66 -15.43 -12.82
CA ASN A 152 2.73 -16.14 -13.69
C ASN A 152 2.42 -15.32 -14.97
N LYS A 153 2.37 -16.00 -16.10
CA LYS A 153 2.18 -15.37 -17.43
C LYS A 153 0.76 -14.87 -17.68
N ASP A 154 -0.22 -15.38 -16.95
CA ASP A 154 -1.65 -15.02 -17.06
C ASP A 154 -2.07 -13.91 -16.11
N ALA A 155 -1.11 -13.15 -15.56
CA ALA A 155 -1.35 -12.08 -14.58
C ALA A 155 -2.43 -11.08 -15.05
N ALA A 156 -2.42 -10.67 -16.31
CA ALA A 156 -3.37 -9.69 -16.85
C ALA A 156 -4.86 -10.11 -16.71
N GLY A 157 -5.12 -11.41 -16.60
CA GLY A 157 -6.49 -11.96 -16.44
C GLY A 157 -6.89 -12.22 -14.99
N LEU A 158 -6.05 -11.90 -14.01
CA LEU A 158 -6.29 -12.20 -12.59
C LEU A 158 -6.52 -10.92 -11.79
N SER A 159 -7.54 -10.94 -10.93
CA SER A 159 -7.65 -9.92 -9.88
C SER A 159 -6.53 -10.08 -8.85
N TRP A 160 -6.27 -9.06 -8.04
CA TRP A 160 -5.31 -9.14 -6.95
C TRP A 160 -5.67 -10.24 -5.93
N GLN A 161 -6.97 -10.49 -5.68
CA GLN A 161 -7.43 -11.58 -4.81
C GLN A 161 -7.03 -12.94 -5.39
N GLN A 162 -7.24 -13.14 -6.69
CA GLN A 162 -6.86 -14.37 -7.35
C GLN A 162 -5.34 -14.60 -7.33
N ALA A 163 -4.53 -13.54 -7.37
CA ALA A 163 -3.10 -13.64 -7.16
C ALA A 163 -2.75 -14.09 -5.73
N VAL A 164 -3.40 -13.53 -4.71
CA VAL A 164 -3.26 -13.98 -3.30
C VAL A 164 -3.71 -15.45 -3.15
N ASP A 165 -4.82 -15.84 -3.79
CA ASP A 165 -5.32 -17.22 -3.75
C ASP A 165 -4.29 -18.23 -4.25
N ARG A 166 -3.47 -17.87 -5.25
CA ARG A 166 -2.38 -18.76 -5.72
C ARG A 166 -1.36 -19.06 -4.64
N VAL A 167 -1.02 -18.08 -3.81
CA VAL A 167 -0.14 -18.30 -2.66
C VAL A 167 -0.83 -19.19 -1.63
N VAL A 168 -2.08 -18.90 -1.29
CA VAL A 168 -2.86 -19.68 -0.32
C VAL A 168 -3.05 -21.14 -0.77
N GLN A 169 -3.18 -21.38 -2.08
CA GLN A 169 -3.29 -22.72 -2.67
C GLN A 169 -1.94 -23.43 -2.87
N GLY A 170 -0.82 -22.78 -2.53
CA GLY A 170 0.53 -23.34 -2.75
C GLY A 170 0.96 -23.40 -4.22
N LYS A 171 0.30 -22.64 -5.11
CA LYS A 171 0.65 -22.51 -6.54
C LYS A 171 1.68 -21.42 -6.80
N ALA A 172 1.93 -20.57 -5.84
CA ALA A 172 3.01 -19.59 -5.80
C ALA A 172 3.58 -19.53 -4.38
N ALA A 173 4.81 -19.06 -4.24
CA ALA A 173 5.46 -18.91 -2.94
C ALA A 173 5.21 -17.53 -2.33
N PHE A 174 5.16 -16.50 -3.17
CA PHE A 174 5.13 -15.11 -2.75
C PHE A 174 4.11 -14.29 -3.54
N ASN A 175 3.55 -13.28 -2.88
CA ASN A 175 2.81 -12.19 -3.51
C ASN A 175 3.25 -10.88 -2.83
N VAL A 176 3.61 -9.87 -3.61
CA VAL A 176 3.87 -8.51 -3.13
C VAL A 176 2.61 -7.70 -3.34
N MET A 177 1.97 -7.33 -2.24
CA MET A 177 0.66 -6.67 -2.24
C MET A 177 0.49 -5.86 -0.96
N GLY A 178 -0.29 -4.79 -1.02
CA GLY A 178 -0.62 -4.02 0.15
C GLY A 178 -1.39 -4.82 1.21
N ASP A 179 -1.47 -4.29 2.40
CA ASP A 179 -1.96 -5.00 3.56
C ASP A 179 -3.49 -5.23 3.58
N TRP A 180 -4.24 -4.72 2.60
CA TRP A 180 -5.59 -5.22 2.32
C TRP A 180 -5.61 -6.74 2.01
N ALA A 181 -4.48 -7.31 1.57
CA ALA A 181 -4.33 -8.75 1.43
C ALA A 181 -4.44 -9.47 2.78
N ALA A 182 -3.91 -8.89 3.87
CA ALA A 182 -4.13 -9.43 5.22
C ALA A 182 -5.62 -9.41 5.60
N GLY A 183 -6.32 -8.34 5.30
CA GLY A 183 -7.77 -8.23 5.50
C GLY A 183 -8.54 -9.31 4.74
N TYR A 184 -8.21 -9.52 3.48
CA TYR A 184 -8.80 -10.58 2.65
C TYR A 184 -8.53 -11.98 3.20
N MET A 185 -7.27 -12.30 3.50
CA MET A 185 -6.91 -13.61 4.06
C MET A 185 -7.57 -13.88 5.41
N THR A 186 -7.64 -12.86 6.28
CA THR A 186 -8.24 -13.00 7.62
C THR A 186 -9.76 -13.01 7.59
N THR A 187 -10.37 -12.05 6.89
CA THR A 187 -11.82 -11.82 6.95
C THR A 187 -12.59 -12.72 5.99
N THR A 188 -12.08 -12.93 4.77
CA THR A 188 -12.75 -13.73 3.74
C THR A 188 -12.31 -15.19 3.80
N LEU A 189 -11.00 -15.44 3.81
CA LEU A 189 -10.46 -16.83 3.80
C LEU A 189 -10.35 -17.43 5.20
N LYS A 190 -10.60 -16.68 6.27
CA LYS A 190 -10.56 -17.13 7.67
C LYS A 190 -9.21 -17.69 8.13
N LEU A 191 -8.13 -17.21 7.52
CA LEU A 191 -6.76 -17.59 7.86
C LEU A 191 -6.24 -16.77 9.05
N LYS A 192 -5.36 -17.35 9.84
CA LYS A 192 -4.77 -16.75 11.04
C LYS A 192 -3.41 -16.13 10.71
N PRO A 193 -3.23 -14.78 10.88
CA PRO A 193 -1.94 -14.12 10.67
C PRO A 193 -0.90 -14.61 11.68
N GLY A 194 0.31 -14.86 11.18
CA GLY A 194 1.43 -15.40 11.95
C GLY A 194 1.45 -16.93 12.07
N THR A 195 0.35 -17.62 11.73
CA THR A 195 0.23 -19.10 11.78
C THR A 195 0.01 -19.66 10.38
N ASP A 196 -1.13 -19.31 9.75
CA ASP A 196 -1.49 -19.84 8.43
C ASP A 196 -0.79 -19.07 7.32
N PHE A 197 -0.66 -17.76 7.46
CA PHE A 197 0.12 -16.90 6.58
C PHE A 197 1.03 -15.97 7.38
N ALA A 198 2.09 -15.51 6.76
CA ALA A 198 3.03 -14.55 7.33
C ALA A 198 3.42 -13.48 6.31
N TRP A 199 4.19 -12.53 6.77
CA TRP A 199 4.60 -11.35 6.01
C TRP A 199 6.04 -10.95 6.32
N ALA A 200 6.63 -10.25 5.37
CA ALA A 200 7.87 -9.54 5.53
C ALA A 200 7.78 -8.21 4.76
N PRO A 201 8.60 -7.21 5.06
CA PRO A 201 8.81 -6.12 4.12
C PRO A 201 9.17 -6.69 2.74
N SER A 202 8.69 -6.08 1.65
CA SER A 202 9.16 -6.50 0.32
C SER A 202 10.69 -6.43 0.26
N PRO A 203 11.36 -7.33 -0.49
CA PRO A 203 12.80 -7.45 -0.46
C PRO A 203 13.53 -6.11 -0.65
N GLY A 204 14.52 -5.82 0.20
CA GLY A 204 15.31 -4.60 0.16
C GLY A 204 14.64 -3.35 0.76
N THR A 205 13.46 -3.47 1.34
CA THR A 205 12.73 -2.31 1.92
C THR A 205 12.58 -2.36 3.45
N GLN A 206 13.43 -3.13 4.12
CA GLN A 206 13.43 -3.20 5.59
C GLN A 206 13.65 -1.81 6.19
N GLY A 207 12.90 -1.47 7.23
CA GLY A 207 12.97 -0.16 7.87
C GLY A 207 12.29 0.97 7.10
N VAL A 208 11.61 0.67 5.98
CA VAL A 208 10.81 1.64 5.21
C VAL A 208 9.36 1.20 5.19
N PHE A 209 8.46 2.13 5.42
CA PHE A 209 7.01 1.95 5.31
C PHE A 209 6.51 2.78 4.12
N MET A 210 6.15 2.12 3.02
CA MET A 210 5.53 2.78 1.88
C MET A 210 4.04 2.89 2.14
N MET A 211 3.58 4.11 2.37
CA MET A 211 2.23 4.39 2.82
C MET A 211 1.30 4.82 1.70
N LEU A 212 0.05 4.50 1.86
CA LEU A 212 -1.08 5.17 1.25
C LEU A 212 -2.19 5.35 2.31
N SER A 213 -3.11 6.23 2.06
CA SER A 213 -4.26 6.46 2.93
C SER A 213 -5.52 6.62 2.09
N ASP A 214 -6.49 5.76 2.32
CA ASP A 214 -7.83 5.98 1.80
C ASP A 214 -8.47 7.17 2.52
N SER A 215 -9.11 8.04 1.77
CA SER A 215 -9.77 9.21 2.33
C SER A 215 -11.09 9.52 1.63
N PHE A 216 -11.97 10.19 2.34
CA PHE A 216 -13.25 10.64 1.82
C PHE A 216 -13.28 12.17 1.76
N GLY A 217 -13.52 12.71 0.58
CA GLY A 217 -13.75 14.14 0.38
C GLY A 217 -15.23 14.45 0.23
N LEU A 218 -15.56 15.74 0.28
CA LEU A 218 -16.90 16.24 0.01
C LEU A 218 -16.92 16.93 -1.36
N PRO A 219 -17.56 16.34 -2.38
CA PRO A 219 -17.67 16.97 -3.68
C PRO A 219 -18.55 18.23 -3.63
N LYS A 220 -18.18 19.28 -4.38
CA LYS A 220 -19.05 20.44 -4.58
C LYS A 220 -20.36 20.01 -5.25
N GLY A 221 -21.47 20.54 -4.75
CA GLY A 221 -22.79 20.22 -5.27
C GLY A 221 -23.34 18.87 -4.87
N ALA A 222 -22.82 18.23 -3.83
CA ALA A 222 -23.35 16.98 -3.30
C ALA A 222 -24.82 17.13 -2.91
N LYS A 223 -25.71 16.33 -3.53
CA LYS A 223 -27.17 16.40 -3.33
C LYS A 223 -27.58 16.13 -1.87
N ASN A 224 -26.90 15.19 -1.21
CA ASN A 224 -27.15 14.80 0.17
C ASN A 224 -26.01 15.28 1.08
N ARG A 225 -25.64 16.56 0.98
CA ARG A 225 -24.46 17.14 1.64
C ARG A 225 -24.42 16.86 3.14
N GLN A 226 -25.56 16.99 3.86
CA GLN A 226 -25.59 16.74 5.30
C GLN A 226 -25.29 15.27 5.64
N ASN A 227 -25.82 14.33 4.90
CA ASN A 227 -25.54 12.91 5.09
C ASN A 227 -24.08 12.57 4.74
N ALA A 228 -23.52 13.22 3.72
CA ALA A 228 -22.10 13.09 3.42
C ALA A 228 -21.20 13.60 4.57
N ILE A 229 -21.56 14.73 5.19
CA ILE A 229 -20.85 15.23 6.40
C ILE A 229 -20.99 14.25 7.57
N ASN A 230 -22.17 13.68 7.80
CA ASN A 230 -22.37 12.68 8.85
C ASN A 230 -21.51 11.43 8.60
N TRP A 231 -21.39 11.00 7.34
CA TRP A 231 -20.46 9.94 6.93
C TRP A 231 -19.01 10.31 7.22
N LEU A 232 -18.58 11.53 6.87
CA LEU A 232 -17.22 12.01 7.14
C LEU A 232 -16.93 12.02 8.65
N ARG A 233 -17.90 12.41 9.48
CA ARG A 233 -17.77 12.34 10.95
C ARG A 233 -17.57 10.91 11.43
N LEU A 234 -18.32 9.97 10.90
CA LEU A 234 -18.20 8.56 11.27
C LEU A 234 -16.82 8.00 10.88
N VAL A 235 -16.40 8.17 9.63
CA VAL A 235 -15.10 7.61 9.16
C VAL A 235 -13.89 8.30 9.78
N GLY A 236 -14.02 9.55 10.22
CA GLY A 236 -12.97 10.28 10.95
C GLY A 236 -12.98 10.00 12.45
N SER A 237 -14.04 9.38 13.00
CA SER A 237 -14.15 9.08 14.42
C SER A 237 -13.24 7.92 14.86
N LYS A 238 -12.91 7.89 16.15
CA LYS A 238 -12.16 6.76 16.73
C LYS A 238 -12.92 5.45 16.59
N GLU A 239 -14.23 5.45 16.89
CA GLU A 239 -15.08 4.28 16.80
C GLU A 239 -15.15 3.75 15.34
N GLY A 240 -15.37 4.63 14.37
CA GLY A 240 -15.43 4.27 12.97
C GLY A 240 -14.13 3.63 12.50
N GLN A 241 -12.99 4.22 12.83
CA GLN A 241 -11.68 3.69 12.42
C GLN A 241 -11.29 2.40 13.14
N ASP A 242 -11.54 2.29 14.44
CA ASP A 242 -11.26 1.08 15.22
C ASP A 242 -12.23 -0.08 14.90
N THR A 243 -13.35 0.19 14.24
CA THR A 243 -14.28 -0.84 13.73
C THR A 243 -13.91 -1.28 12.32
N PHE A 244 -13.56 -0.34 11.45
CA PHE A 244 -13.31 -0.60 10.03
C PHE A 244 -11.93 -1.24 9.78
N ASN A 245 -10.87 -0.67 10.34
CA ASN A 245 -9.49 -1.00 9.97
C ASN A 245 -9.06 -2.42 10.34
N PRO A 246 -9.44 -3.01 11.49
CA PRO A 246 -9.11 -4.40 11.79
C PRO A 246 -9.66 -5.41 10.77
N LEU A 247 -10.81 -5.11 10.15
CA LEU A 247 -11.42 -5.96 9.12
C LEU A 247 -10.82 -5.70 7.74
N LYS A 248 -10.47 -4.44 7.45
CA LYS A 248 -9.89 -4.01 6.17
C LYS A 248 -8.44 -4.51 5.98
N GLY A 249 -7.71 -4.74 7.07
CA GLY A 249 -6.28 -5.09 7.05
C GLY A 249 -5.34 -3.89 7.14
N SER A 250 -5.89 -2.67 7.22
CA SER A 250 -5.19 -1.41 7.43
C SER A 250 -5.04 -1.08 8.92
N ILE A 251 -4.31 -0.02 9.23
CA ILE A 251 -4.31 0.59 10.56
C ILE A 251 -5.07 1.91 10.53
N ALA A 252 -5.55 2.35 11.71
CA ALA A 252 -6.22 3.63 11.82
C ALA A 252 -5.29 4.80 11.44
N ALA A 253 -5.85 5.81 10.78
CA ALA A 253 -5.17 7.07 10.54
C ALA A 253 -4.99 7.90 11.83
N ARG A 254 -5.81 7.65 12.84
CA ARG A 254 -5.81 8.36 14.12
C ARG A 254 -4.70 7.89 15.05
N LEU A 255 -4.14 8.85 15.82
CA LEU A 255 -3.10 8.59 16.82
C LEU A 255 -3.60 7.85 18.07
N ASP A 256 -4.90 7.98 18.39
CA ASP A 256 -5.55 7.46 19.60
C ASP A 256 -6.29 6.12 19.37
N SER A 257 -6.00 5.43 18.27
CA SER A 257 -6.54 4.10 17.97
C SER A 257 -6.15 3.07 19.04
N ASP A 258 -7.05 2.12 19.32
CA ASP A 258 -6.83 1.04 20.28
C ASP A 258 -6.11 -0.16 19.63
N PRO A 259 -4.80 -0.40 19.93
CA PRO A 259 -4.06 -1.49 19.34
C PRO A 259 -4.61 -2.88 19.69
N SER A 260 -5.35 -3.03 20.79
CA SER A 260 -5.91 -4.31 21.21
C SER A 260 -6.97 -4.86 20.27
N LYS A 261 -7.55 -4.00 19.43
CA LYS A 261 -8.55 -4.39 18.41
C LYS A 261 -7.93 -4.99 17.16
N TYR A 262 -6.62 -4.93 17.02
CA TYR A 262 -5.90 -5.37 15.82
C TYR A 262 -5.25 -6.73 16.03
N ASN A 263 -5.25 -7.55 14.98
CA ASN A 263 -4.56 -8.84 14.96
C ASN A 263 -3.02 -8.68 14.91
N ALA A 264 -2.30 -9.80 14.87
CA ALA A 264 -0.84 -9.80 14.88
C ALA A 264 -0.23 -8.96 13.74
N TYR A 265 -0.81 -8.99 12.53
CA TYR A 265 -0.36 -8.15 11.43
C TYR A 265 -0.59 -6.66 11.73
N GLY A 266 -1.81 -6.28 12.08
CA GLY A 266 -2.14 -4.88 12.37
C GLY A 266 -1.28 -4.28 13.47
N GLN A 267 -1.02 -5.02 14.54
CA GLN A 267 -0.09 -4.59 15.61
C GLN A 267 1.35 -4.45 15.10
N SER A 268 1.81 -5.33 14.21
CA SER A 268 3.11 -5.21 13.54
C SER A 268 3.17 -3.95 12.67
N ALA A 269 2.15 -3.70 11.86
CA ALA A 269 2.05 -2.51 11.02
C ALA A 269 2.05 -1.21 11.84
N MET A 270 1.35 -1.19 12.99
CA MET A 270 1.35 -0.04 13.91
C MET A 270 2.74 0.24 14.51
N ARG A 271 3.50 -0.81 14.85
CA ARG A 271 4.90 -0.65 15.32
C ARG A 271 5.79 -0.07 14.21
N ASP A 272 5.69 -0.65 13.01
CA ASP A 272 6.50 -0.23 11.87
C ASP A 272 6.17 1.20 11.43
N TRP A 273 4.89 1.60 11.44
CA TRP A 273 4.46 2.97 11.18
C TRP A 273 5.14 4.00 12.10
N ARG A 274 5.37 3.63 13.36
CA ARG A 274 5.99 4.52 14.36
C ARG A 274 7.52 4.55 14.27
N SER A 275 8.15 3.51 13.73
CA SER A 275 9.62 3.33 13.79
C SER A 275 10.31 3.44 12.44
N ASN A 276 9.60 3.18 11.33
CA ASN A 276 10.19 3.14 10.00
C ASN A 276 10.23 4.52 9.35
N ARG A 277 11.10 4.66 8.34
CA ARG A 277 11.06 5.79 7.42
C ARG A 277 9.80 5.70 6.54
N ILE A 278 8.99 6.75 6.55
CA ILE A 278 7.75 6.81 5.78
C ILE A 278 8.03 7.40 4.39
N VAL A 279 7.54 6.73 3.35
CA VAL A 279 7.49 7.22 1.97
C VAL A 279 6.10 7.00 1.38
N GLY A 280 5.71 7.81 0.40
CA GLY A 280 4.40 7.68 -0.26
C GLY A 280 4.43 6.68 -1.42
N SER A 281 3.33 5.92 -1.59
CA SER A 281 3.10 5.06 -2.75
C SER A 281 2.81 5.90 -4.01
N LEU A 282 3.36 5.48 -5.16
CA LEU A 282 3.02 6.01 -6.47
C LEU A 282 1.63 5.53 -6.90
N VAL A 283 1.47 4.23 -6.97
CA VAL A 283 0.30 3.56 -7.58
C VAL A 283 -1.00 3.93 -6.87
N HIS A 284 -0.89 4.28 -5.60
CA HIS A 284 -2.01 4.69 -4.77
C HIS A 284 -2.02 6.21 -4.50
N GLY A 285 -1.54 6.99 -5.43
CA GLY A 285 -1.77 8.44 -5.51
C GLY A 285 -1.16 9.31 -4.43
N ALA A 286 -0.25 8.79 -3.59
CA ALA A 286 0.36 9.62 -2.55
C ALA A 286 1.35 10.63 -3.14
N VAL A 287 2.14 10.23 -4.16
CA VAL A 287 3.25 11.03 -4.70
C VAL A 287 3.01 11.60 -6.11
N ALA A 288 2.01 11.12 -6.85
CA ALA A 288 1.71 11.59 -8.20
C ALA A 288 0.20 11.75 -8.45
N PRO A 289 -0.20 12.69 -9.34
CA PRO A 289 -1.61 12.87 -9.71
C PRO A 289 -2.08 11.77 -10.65
N GLU A 290 -3.42 11.60 -10.75
CA GLU A 290 -4.09 10.60 -11.59
C GLU A 290 -3.59 10.61 -13.05
N SER A 291 -3.37 11.80 -13.62
CA SER A 291 -2.88 11.94 -14.98
C SER A 291 -1.50 11.31 -15.21
N PHE A 292 -0.61 11.36 -14.22
CA PHE A 292 0.69 10.70 -14.29
C PHE A 292 0.52 9.16 -14.12
N MET A 293 -0.25 8.73 -13.13
CA MET A 293 -0.44 7.31 -12.84
C MET A 293 -1.07 6.57 -14.02
N SER A 294 -2.05 7.19 -14.68
CA SER A 294 -2.69 6.64 -15.89
C SER A 294 -1.69 6.46 -17.04
N GLN A 295 -0.77 7.40 -17.26
CA GLN A 295 0.28 7.27 -18.28
C GLN A 295 1.33 6.23 -17.87
N PHE A 296 1.76 6.23 -16.61
CA PHE A 296 2.71 5.26 -16.09
C PHE A 296 2.22 3.82 -16.27
N GLY A 297 0.92 3.58 -16.14
CA GLY A 297 0.30 2.27 -16.32
C GLY A 297 0.31 1.75 -17.77
N THR A 298 0.75 2.54 -18.74
CA THR A 298 0.86 2.13 -20.15
C THR A 298 2.28 1.69 -20.53
N VAL A 299 3.24 1.87 -19.64
CA VAL A 299 4.65 1.45 -19.82
C VAL A 299 4.85 0.05 -19.33
#